data_37e27e21b433ddbb99b4aa46db00791a
#
_entry.id   37e27e21b433ddbb99b4aa46db00791a
#
_cell.length_a   1.000
_cell.length_b   1.000
_cell.length_c   1.000
_cell.angle_alpha   90.00
_cell.angle_beta   90.00
_cell.angle_gamma   90.00
#
_symmetry.space_group_name_H-M   'P 1'
#
loop_
_entity.id
_entity.type
_entity.pdbx_description
1 polymer ?
#
loop_
_entity_poly.entity_id
_entity_poly.type
_entity_poly.pdbx_seq_one_letter_code
_entity_poly.pdbx_strand_id
1 'polypeptide(L)'
;MKYQNILFEGEKLLKINKLSNSKLDSELILSKVLNKNREEILTNLNKKIDKLQLKQFNAYLNRRKRKEPMAYILGFKHFWKYKYIVNKSVLIPRPETEHIIEETLKYIPINKSKNILDIGTGSGCIIISILKERNLSRAVAIDISNKALKVAKTNAKIHQLENKIKFINIDIDKFKSNKYDLILSNPPYIKEIALS
;
A
#
# COMPACT_ATOMS: atom_id res chain seq x y z
N MET A 1 17.81 16.91 20.00
CA MET A 1 18.31 15.55 20.26
C MET A 1 18.99 15.04 18.99
N LYS A 2 20.12 14.29 19.08
CA LYS A 2 20.80 13.72 17.91
C LYS A 2 20.01 12.54 17.33
N TYR A 3 20.12 12.28 16.02
CA TYR A 3 19.47 11.13 15.35
C TYR A 3 19.81 9.81 16.03
N GLN A 4 21.10 9.59 16.35
CA GLN A 4 21.56 8.39 17.04
C GLN A 4 20.77 8.08 18.32
N ASN A 5 20.57 9.10 19.17
CA ASN A 5 19.88 8.92 20.45
C ASN A 5 18.38 8.63 20.23
N ILE A 6 17.77 9.28 19.23
CA ILE A 6 16.36 9.08 18.89
C ILE A 6 16.11 7.68 18.38
N LEU A 7 16.98 7.21 17.49
CA LEU A 7 16.90 5.85 16.94
C LEU A 7 17.06 4.81 18.03
N PHE A 8 18.03 5.01 18.93
CA PHE A 8 18.26 4.11 20.07
C PHE A 8 17.04 4.04 21.01
N GLU A 9 16.50 5.19 21.41
CA GLU A 9 15.31 5.23 22.28
C GLU A 9 14.07 4.64 21.57
N GLY A 10 13.91 4.92 20.28
CA GLY A 10 12.84 4.35 19.48
C GLY A 10 12.93 2.82 19.36
N GLU A 11 14.11 2.30 19.06
CA GLU A 11 14.37 0.86 19.01
C GLU A 11 14.09 0.19 20.36
N LYS A 12 14.63 0.74 21.45
CA LYS A 12 14.44 0.25 22.82
C LYS A 12 12.95 0.17 23.17
N LEU A 13 12.18 1.24 22.91
CA LEU A 13 10.74 1.26 23.18
C LEU A 13 9.98 0.19 22.40
N LEU A 14 10.28 0.02 21.11
CA LEU A 14 9.61 -0.97 20.27
C LEU A 14 10.00 -2.40 20.68
N LYS A 15 11.26 -2.63 21.05
CA LYS A 15 11.76 -3.93 21.51
C LYS A 15 11.11 -4.39 22.82
N ILE A 16 10.96 -3.50 23.78
CA ILE A 16 10.24 -3.77 25.05
C ILE A 16 8.78 -4.18 24.76
N ASN A 17 8.17 -3.62 23.70
CA ASN A 17 6.81 -3.96 23.29
C ASN A 17 6.75 -5.18 22.32
N LYS A 18 7.81 -6.00 22.27
CA LYS A 18 7.89 -7.27 21.51
C LYS A 18 7.67 -7.10 20.00
N LEU A 19 8.18 -6.03 19.41
CA LEU A 19 8.16 -5.83 17.96
C LEU A 19 9.47 -6.34 17.36
N SER A 20 9.39 -7.28 16.42
CA SER A 20 10.56 -7.99 15.85
C SER A 20 11.51 -7.07 15.08
N ASN A 21 10.98 -6.09 14.35
CA ASN A 21 11.77 -5.20 13.48
C ASN A 21 12.03 -3.82 14.11
N SER A 22 12.22 -3.76 15.45
CA SER A 22 12.26 -2.54 16.24
C SER A 22 13.24 -1.49 15.71
N LYS A 23 14.45 -1.90 15.31
CA LYS A 23 15.48 -1.02 14.75
C LYS A 23 15.03 -0.43 13.40
N LEU A 24 14.64 -1.29 12.45
CA LEU A 24 14.18 -0.86 11.13
C LEU A 24 12.94 0.04 11.23
N ASP A 25 11.99 -0.31 12.08
CA ASP A 25 10.78 0.48 12.29
C ASP A 25 11.10 1.89 12.81
N SER A 26 12.03 2.01 13.76
CA SER A 26 12.51 3.30 14.29
C SER A 26 13.16 4.15 13.18
N GLU A 27 14.03 3.54 12.38
CA GLU A 27 14.71 4.20 11.25
C GLU A 27 13.71 4.69 10.19
N LEU A 28 12.74 3.86 9.81
CA LEU A 28 11.69 4.22 8.84
C LEU A 28 10.76 5.33 9.35
N ILE A 29 10.46 5.34 10.65
CA ILE A 29 9.66 6.42 11.26
C ILE A 29 10.44 7.74 11.20
N LEU A 30 11.73 7.72 11.52
CA LEU A 30 12.57 8.92 11.44
C LEU A 30 12.71 9.41 9.99
N SER A 31 12.87 8.48 9.04
CA SER A 31 12.85 8.78 7.59
C SER A 31 11.60 9.52 7.17
N LYS A 32 10.43 9.04 7.61
CA LYS A 32 9.15 9.70 7.33
C LYS A 32 9.08 11.11 7.92
N VAL A 33 9.49 11.27 9.16
CA VAL A 33 9.44 12.57 9.85
C VAL A 33 10.31 13.60 9.19
N LEU A 34 11.50 13.20 8.74
CA LEU A 34 12.48 14.09 8.13
C LEU A 34 12.29 14.24 6.61
N ASN A 35 11.40 13.46 6.02
CA ASN A 35 11.26 13.34 4.56
C ASN A 35 12.60 13.05 3.87
N LYS A 36 13.37 12.11 4.44
CA LYS A 36 14.69 11.69 3.97
C LYS A 36 14.71 10.19 3.78
N ASN A 37 15.60 9.70 2.90
CA ASN A 37 15.80 8.26 2.81
C ASN A 37 16.58 7.73 4.03
N ARG A 38 16.52 6.43 4.25
CA ARG A 38 17.11 5.76 5.40
C ARG A 38 18.64 5.91 5.42
N GLU A 39 19.26 5.82 4.26
CA GLU A 39 20.72 5.93 4.08
C GLU A 39 21.23 7.32 4.50
N GLU A 40 20.51 8.39 4.12
CA GLU A 40 20.83 9.74 4.57
C GLU A 40 20.79 9.90 6.08
N ILE A 41 19.87 9.20 6.76
CA ILE A 41 19.78 9.27 8.21
C ILE A 41 20.95 8.55 8.84
N LEU A 42 21.28 7.34 8.36
CA LEU A 42 22.34 6.51 8.91
C LEU A 42 23.74 7.09 8.68
N THR A 43 23.93 7.86 7.62
CA THR A 43 25.19 8.58 7.35
C THR A 43 25.31 9.90 8.14
N ASN A 44 24.23 10.38 8.79
CA ASN A 44 24.17 11.67 9.47
C ASN A 44 23.76 11.58 10.95
N LEU A 45 24.16 10.53 11.65
CA LEU A 45 23.72 10.21 13.02
C LEU A 45 23.97 11.33 14.05
N ASN A 46 24.94 12.22 13.81
CA ASN A 46 25.25 13.35 14.69
C ASN A 46 24.34 14.57 14.49
N LYS A 47 23.53 14.61 13.41
CA LYS A 47 22.58 15.70 13.19
C LYS A 47 21.51 15.69 14.26
N LYS A 48 20.95 16.89 14.52
CA LYS A 48 19.87 17.10 15.50
C LYS A 48 18.53 17.27 14.77
N ILE A 49 17.46 16.84 15.42
CA ILE A 49 16.09 17.19 15.02
C ILE A 49 15.57 18.33 15.90
N ASP A 50 14.59 19.06 15.39
CA ASP A 50 13.87 20.09 16.13
C ASP A 50 12.78 19.49 17.05
N LYS A 51 12.15 20.35 17.86
CA LYS A 51 11.10 19.92 18.81
C LYS A 51 9.85 19.39 18.13
N LEU A 52 9.46 19.96 16.96
CA LEU A 52 8.28 19.53 16.21
C LEU A 52 8.50 18.15 15.58
N GLN A 53 9.65 17.95 14.96
CA GLN A 53 10.06 16.66 14.41
C GLN A 53 10.11 15.58 15.50
N LEU A 54 10.64 15.89 16.68
CA LEU A 54 10.65 14.94 17.80
C LEU A 54 9.23 14.58 18.24
N LYS A 55 8.33 15.56 18.33
CA LYS A 55 6.91 15.32 18.65
C LYS A 55 6.24 14.40 17.62
N GLN A 56 6.50 14.64 16.33
CA GLN A 56 5.98 13.79 15.25
C GLN A 56 6.54 12.36 15.30
N PHE A 57 7.85 12.22 15.53
CA PHE A 57 8.50 10.93 15.70
C PHE A 57 7.84 10.12 16.83
N ASN A 58 7.68 10.73 18.01
CA ASN A 58 7.05 10.09 19.16
C ASN A 58 5.58 9.71 18.88
N ALA A 59 4.84 10.53 18.15
CA ALA A 59 3.46 10.23 17.75
C ALA A 59 3.40 8.97 16.85
N TYR A 60 4.26 8.85 15.83
CA TYR A 60 4.33 7.66 14.98
C TYR A 60 4.85 6.44 15.73
N LEU A 61 5.84 6.63 16.61
CA LEU A 61 6.38 5.55 17.45
C LEU A 61 5.30 4.96 18.37
N ASN A 62 4.44 5.81 18.96
CA ASN A 62 3.31 5.38 19.77
C ASN A 62 2.26 4.61 18.97
N ARG A 63 2.00 4.98 17.71
CA ARG A 63 1.15 4.19 16.81
C ARG A 63 1.76 2.80 16.59
N ARG A 64 3.07 2.73 16.31
CA ARG A 64 3.77 1.47 16.10
C ARG A 64 3.81 0.59 17.36
N LYS A 65 4.04 1.18 18.52
CA LYS A 65 3.93 0.53 19.83
C LYS A 65 2.59 -0.19 20.02
N ARG A 66 1.49 0.39 19.51
CA ARG A 66 0.14 -0.22 19.50
C ARG A 66 -0.04 -1.26 18.38
N LYS A 67 1.05 -1.75 17.80
CA LYS A 67 1.09 -2.75 16.71
C LYS A 67 0.43 -2.28 15.40
N GLU A 68 0.25 -0.97 15.19
CA GLU A 68 -0.23 -0.49 13.89
C GLU A 68 0.79 -0.86 12.80
N PRO A 69 0.35 -1.43 11.66
CA PRO A 69 1.24 -1.81 10.56
C PRO A 69 2.07 -0.62 10.05
N MET A 70 3.36 -0.87 9.79
CA MET A 70 4.26 0.18 9.29
C MET A 70 3.76 0.83 8.00
N ALA A 71 3.15 0.07 7.09
CA ALA A 71 2.61 0.61 5.86
C ALA A 71 1.54 1.71 6.10
N TYR A 72 0.69 1.56 7.12
CA TYR A 72 -0.28 2.60 7.48
C TYR A 72 0.37 3.79 8.18
N ILE A 73 1.42 3.57 8.96
CA ILE A 73 2.18 4.65 9.58
C ILE A 73 2.92 5.45 8.50
N LEU A 74 3.58 4.78 7.57
CA LEU A 74 4.29 5.40 6.45
C LEU A 74 3.32 6.04 5.45
N GLY A 75 2.13 5.46 5.27
CA GLY A 75 1.12 5.89 4.30
C GLY A 75 1.31 5.29 2.92
N PHE A 76 2.25 4.36 2.76
CA PHE A 76 2.51 3.68 1.50
C PHE A 76 3.03 2.25 1.69
N LYS A 77 2.94 1.46 0.62
CA LYS A 77 3.54 0.13 0.47
C LYS A 77 4.15 -0.01 -0.91
N HIS A 78 5.33 -0.59 -1.01
CA HIS A 78 5.87 -1.08 -2.27
C HIS A 78 5.22 -2.42 -2.61
N PHE A 79 4.79 -2.56 -3.84
CA PHE A 79 4.16 -3.77 -4.37
C PHE A 79 4.47 -3.86 -5.86
N TRP A 80 4.87 -5.04 -6.35
CA TRP A 80 5.42 -5.19 -7.68
C TRP A 80 6.62 -4.22 -7.86
N LYS A 81 6.64 -3.45 -8.90
CA LYS A 81 7.69 -2.46 -9.20
C LYS A 81 7.36 -1.04 -8.71
N TYR A 82 6.23 -0.85 -8.00
CA TYR A 82 5.65 0.47 -7.77
C TYR A 82 5.37 0.76 -6.31
N LYS A 83 5.20 2.03 -6.00
CA LYS A 83 4.81 2.53 -4.68
C LYS A 83 3.33 2.91 -4.68
N TYR A 84 2.56 2.35 -3.75
CA TYR A 84 1.13 2.60 -3.60
C TYR A 84 0.81 3.27 -2.28
N ILE A 85 -0.03 4.31 -2.31
CA ILE A 85 -0.63 4.89 -1.11
C ILE A 85 -1.56 3.85 -0.48
N VAL A 86 -1.43 3.69 0.83
CA VAL A 86 -2.31 2.82 1.62
C VAL A 86 -2.69 3.50 2.93
N ASN A 87 -3.87 3.22 3.42
CA ASN A 87 -4.37 3.63 4.72
C ASN A 87 -5.32 2.56 5.27
N LYS A 88 -5.93 2.81 6.42
CA LYS A 88 -6.84 1.86 7.08
C LYS A 88 -8.11 1.48 6.30
N SER A 89 -8.36 2.14 5.16
CA SER A 89 -9.52 1.85 4.30
C SER A 89 -9.26 0.77 3.27
N VAL A 90 -8.01 0.32 3.11
CA VAL A 90 -7.61 -0.70 2.14
C VAL A 90 -6.71 -1.75 2.77
N LEU A 91 -6.78 -2.97 2.26
CA LEU A 91 -5.83 -4.02 2.64
C LEU A 91 -4.43 -3.62 2.19
N ILE A 92 -3.44 -3.85 3.04
CA ILE A 92 -2.03 -3.67 2.67
C ILE A 92 -1.68 -4.73 1.61
N PRO A 93 -1.20 -4.34 0.42
CA PRO A 93 -0.78 -5.28 -0.61
C PRO A 93 0.22 -6.30 -0.06
N ARG A 94 -0.04 -7.58 -0.30
CA ARG A 94 0.79 -8.70 0.14
C ARG A 94 1.69 -9.18 -0.99
N PRO A 95 2.93 -9.61 -0.72
CA PRO A 95 3.84 -10.13 -1.76
C PRO A 95 3.23 -11.28 -2.56
N GLU A 96 2.49 -12.18 -1.91
CA GLU A 96 1.87 -13.33 -2.55
C GLU A 96 0.87 -12.93 -3.65
N THR A 97 0.29 -11.74 -3.53
CA THR A 97 -0.64 -11.20 -4.53
C THR A 97 0.06 -10.82 -5.85
N GLU A 98 1.38 -10.69 -5.85
CA GLU A 98 2.17 -10.40 -7.07
C GLU A 98 2.08 -11.54 -8.10
N HIS A 99 1.83 -12.77 -7.67
CA HIS A 99 1.56 -13.89 -8.58
C HIS A 99 0.35 -13.67 -9.49
N ILE A 100 -0.67 -12.93 -9.04
CA ILE A 100 -1.81 -12.58 -9.89
C ILE A 100 -1.35 -11.72 -11.07
N ILE A 101 -0.39 -10.81 -10.84
CA ILE A 101 0.17 -9.99 -11.91
C ILE A 101 0.99 -10.85 -12.85
N GLU A 102 1.88 -11.69 -12.34
CA GLU A 102 2.73 -12.58 -13.13
C GLU A 102 1.89 -13.45 -14.08
N GLU A 103 0.87 -14.13 -13.55
CA GLU A 103 -0.03 -14.95 -14.36
C GLU A 103 -0.81 -14.13 -15.37
N THR A 104 -1.36 -12.99 -14.96
CA THR A 104 -2.09 -12.08 -15.87
C THR A 104 -1.23 -11.66 -17.05
N LEU A 105 0.03 -11.30 -16.81
CA LEU A 105 0.93 -10.84 -17.85
C LEU A 105 1.28 -11.91 -18.89
N LYS A 106 1.16 -13.21 -18.55
CA LYS A 106 1.30 -14.30 -19.50
C LYS A 106 0.13 -14.38 -20.49
N TYR A 107 -1.08 -14.02 -20.02
CA TYR A 107 -2.31 -14.06 -20.86
C TYR A 107 -2.50 -12.81 -21.72
N ILE A 108 -1.91 -11.69 -21.35
CA ILE A 108 -2.07 -10.42 -22.08
C ILE A 108 -0.80 -10.12 -22.87
N PRO A 109 -0.78 -10.33 -24.21
CA PRO A 109 0.34 -9.92 -25.05
C PRO A 109 0.56 -8.41 -24.98
N ILE A 110 1.82 -7.96 -25.04
CA ILE A 110 2.19 -6.55 -24.88
C ILE A 110 1.59 -5.62 -25.94
N ASN A 111 1.34 -6.17 -27.13
CA ASN A 111 0.81 -5.45 -28.31
C ASN A 111 -0.72 -5.58 -28.46
N LYS A 112 -1.42 -6.14 -27.49
CA LYS A 112 -2.88 -6.30 -27.51
C LYS A 112 -3.56 -5.45 -26.45
N SER A 113 -4.68 -4.84 -26.82
CA SER A 113 -5.58 -4.19 -25.88
C SER A 113 -6.55 -5.20 -25.28
N LYS A 114 -6.78 -5.13 -23.98
CA LYS A 114 -7.71 -5.98 -23.23
C LYS A 114 -8.58 -5.14 -22.30
N ASN A 115 -9.83 -5.54 -22.15
CA ASN A 115 -10.76 -4.99 -21.18
C ASN A 115 -10.75 -5.87 -19.92
N ILE A 116 -10.34 -5.32 -18.79
CA ILE A 116 -10.10 -6.06 -17.54
C ILE A 116 -11.10 -5.59 -16.48
N LEU A 117 -11.69 -6.53 -15.76
CA LEU A 117 -12.48 -6.25 -14.55
C LEU A 117 -11.65 -6.62 -13.32
N ASP A 118 -11.50 -5.67 -12.37
CA ASP A 118 -10.89 -5.90 -11.07
C ASP A 118 -11.95 -5.78 -9.97
N ILE A 119 -12.26 -6.90 -9.31
CA ILE A 119 -13.31 -7.01 -8.30
C ILE A 119 -12.69 -6.91 -6.90
N GLY A 120 -13.19 -5.97 -6.09
CA GLY A 120 -12.61 -5.68 -4.78
C GLY A 120 -11.24 -5.02 -4.91
N THR A 121 -11.12 -4.01 -5.75
CA THR A 121 -9.85 -3.39 -6.16
C THR A 121 -9.00 -2.85 -5.01
N GLY A 122 -9.60 -2.52 -3.85
CA GLY A 122 -8.88 -2.02 -2.68
C GLY A 122 -8.05 -0.78 -2.96
N SER A 123 -6.72 -0.90 -2.90
CA SER A 123 -5.79 0.18 -3.23
C SER A 123 -5.57 0.39 -4.73
N GLY A 124 -6.11 -0.49 -5.57
CA GLY A 124 -5.88 -0.51 -7.02
C GLY A 124 -4.54 -1.13 -7.43
N CYS A 125 -3.77 -1.68 -6.50
CA CYS A 125 -2.38 -2.10 -6.75
C CYS A 125 -2.27 -3.17 -7.84
N ILE A 126 -3.20 -4.12 -7.94
CA ILE A 126 -3.19 -5.18 -8.95
C ILE A 126 -3.44 -4.57 -10.33
N ILE A 127 -4.58 -3.91 -10.50
CA ILE A 127 -4.99 -3.41 -11.80
C ILE A 127 -4.07 -2.31 -12.34
N ILE A 128 -3.58 -1.42 -11.46
CA ILE A 128 -2.62 -0.38 -11.82
C ILE A 128 -1.30 -1.01 -12.28
N SER A 129 -0.77 -2.01 -11.54
CA SER A 129 0.46 -2.71 -11.94
C SER A 129 0.31 -3.37 -13.31
N ILE A 130 -0.82 -4.05 -13.57
CA ILE A 130 -1.08 -4.68 -14.86
C ILE A 130 -1.14 -3.66 -15.99
N LEU A 131 -1.83 -2.55 -15.81
CA LEU A 131 -1.95 -1.51 -16.84
C LEU A 131 -0.65 -0.74 -17.07
N LYS A 132 0.25 -0.68 -16.08
CA LYS A 132 1.61 -0.17 -16.28
C LYS A 132 2.45 -1.06 -17.20
N GLU A 133 2.27 -2.37 -17.09
CA GLU A 133 2.97 -3.37 -17.92
C GLU A 133 2.23 -3.61 -19.27
N ARG A 134 0.94 -3.27 -19.37
CA ARG A 134 0.07 -3.47 -20.55
C ARG A 134 -0.70 -2.20 -20.87
N ASN A 135 0.02 -1.19 -21.32
CA ASN A 135 -0.46 0.17 -21.51
C ASN A 135 -1.56 0.35 -22.56
N LEU A 136 -1.78 -0.62 -23.45
CA LEU A 136 -2.88 -0.59 -24.42
C LEU A 136 -4.22 -1.01 -23.79
N SER A 137 -4.20 -1.69 -22.65
CA SER A 137 -5.39 -2.21 -21.99
C SER A 137 -6.13 -1.13 -21.20
N ARG A 138 -7.39 -1.41 -20.89
CA ARG A 138 -8.27 -0.60 -20.06
C ARG A 138 -8.93 -1.46 -18.98
N ALA A 139 -9.43 -0.83 -17.93
CA ALA A 139 -10.07 -1.58 -16.85
C ALA A 139 -11.31 -0.90 -16.31
N VAL A 140 -12.16 -1.75 -15.73
CA VAL A 140 -13.18 -1.37 -14.75
C VAL A 140 -12.74 -1.95 -13.42
N ALA A 141 -12.70 -1.13 -12.39
CA ALA A 141 -12.34 -1.52 -11.03
C ALA A 141 -13.52 -1.24 -10.10
N ILE A 142 -14.03 -2.28 -9.45
CA ILE A 142 -15.16 -2.17 -8.55
C ILE A 142 -14.76 -2.44 -7.10
N ASP A 143 -15.43 -1.76 -6.18
CA ASP A 143 -15.30 -2.00 -4.75
C ASP A 143 -16.57 -1.54 -4.04
N ILE A 144 -17.00 -2.27 -3.01
CA ILE A 144 -18.12 -1.89 -2.17
C ILE A 144 -17.78 -0.68 -1.28
N SER A 145 -16.50 -0.48 -0.97
CA SER A 145 -16.00 0.61 -0.14
C SER A 145 -15.64 1.84 -0.97
N ASN A 146 -16.45 2.89 -0.86
CA ASN A 146 -16.11 4.19 -1.48
C ASN A 146 -14.79 4.77 -0.92
N LYS A 147 -14.44 4.44 0.34
CA LYS A 147 -13.16 4.85 0.93
C LYS A 147 -11.97 4.16 0.26
N ALA A 148 -12.12 2.88 -0.10
CA ALA A 148 -11.11 2.14 -0.86
C ALA A 148 -10.95 2.73 -2.25
N LEU A 149 -12.05 3.00 -2.96
CA LEU A 149 -12.00 3.62 -4.29
C LEU A 149 -11.33 5.00 -4.30
N LYS A 150 -11.46 5.80 -3.23
CA LYS A 150 -10.71 7.06 -3.10
C LYS A 150 -9.21 6.82 -3.09
N VAL A 151 -8.75 5.78 -2.40
CA VAL A 151 -7.32 5.40 -2.39
C VAL A 151 -6.90 4.91 -3.76
N ALA A 152 -7.67 4.02 -4.40
CA ALA A 152 -7.38 3.51 -5.74
C ALA A 152 -7.31 4.63 -6.79
N LYS A 153 -8.24 5.58 -6.77
CA LYS A 153 -8.22 6.77 -7.65
C LYS A 153 -6.96 7.63 -7.43
N THR A 154 -6.57 7.83 -6.16
CA THR A 154 -5.32 8.54 -5.84
C THR A 154 -4.11 7.83 -6.42
N ASN A 155 -4.04 6.51 -6.27
CA ASN A 155 -2.97 5.70 -6.83
C ASN A 155 -2.99 5.74 -8.37
N ALA A 156 -4.15 5.60 -9.00
CA ALA A 156 -4.26 5.70 -10.46
C ALA A 156 -3.75 7.05 -10.99
N LYS A 157 -4.06 8.15 -10.31
CA LYS A 157 -3.56 9.49 -10.65
C LYS A 157 -2.04 9.59 -10.52
N ILE A 158 -1.47 9.10 -9.40
CA ILE A 158 0.00 9.08 -9.18
C ILE A 158 0.69 8.32 -10.31
N HIS A 159 0.08 7.24 -10.79
CA HIS A 159 0.62 6.38 -11.85
C HIS A 159 0.18 6.80 -13.27
N GLN A 160 -0.55 7.92 -13.44
CA GLN A 160 -1.02 8.48 -14.72
C GLN A 160 -1.94 7.51 -15.50
N LEU A 161 -2.81 6.81 -14.78
CA LEU A 161 -3.75 5.82 -15.32
C LEU A 161 -5.23 6.15 -15.06
N GLU A 162 -5.54 7.35 -14.57
CA GLU A 162 -6.92 7.76 -14.27
C GLU A 162 -7.86 7.67 -15.45
N ASN A 163 -7.36 7.91 -16.66
CA ASN A 163 -8.15 7.83 -17.91
C ASN A 163 -8.27 6.40 -18.47
N LYS A 164 -7.60 5.41 -17.86
CA LYS A 164 -7.62 4.01 -18.29
C LYS A 164 -8.43 3.11 -17.37
N ILE A 165 -8.82 3.62 -16.19
CA ILE A 165 -9.54 2.84 -15.19
C ILE A 165 -10.84 3.54 -14.84
N LYS A 166 -11.97 2.88 -15.09
CA LYS A 166 -13.29 3.31 -14.62
C LYS A 166 -13.53 2.71 -13.23
N PHE A 167 -13.61 3.55 -12.20
CA PHE A 167 -13.88 3.13 -10.82
C PHE A 167 -15.38 3.22 -10.51
N ILE A 168 -15.98 2.12 -10.03
CA ILE A 168 -17.41 2.05 -9.72
C ILE A 168 -17.59 1.55 -8.29
N ASN A 169 -18.33 2.32 -7.48
CA ASN A 169 -18.71 1.91 -6.14
C ASN A 169 -19.98 1.05 -6.20
N ILE A 170 -19.83 -0.25 -6.13
CA ILE A 170 -20.92 -1.20 -6.27
C ILE A 170 -20.56 -2.54 -5.62
N ASP A 171 -21.57 -3.22 -5.12
CA ASP A 171 -21.49 -4.62 -4.74
C ASP A 171 -21.46 -5.49 -6.00
N ILE A 172 -20.63 -6.56 -5.97
CA ILE A 172 -20.50 -7.50 -7.10
C ILE A 172 -21.85 -8.13 -7.47
N ASP A 173 -22.69 -8.44 -6.49
CA ASP A 173 -24.01 -9.07 -6.73
C ASP A 173 -24.98 -8.14 -7.50
N LYS A 174 -24.73 -6.84 -7.44
CA LYS A 174 -25.52 -5.81 -8.16
C LYS A 174 -24.87 -5.35 -9.44
N PHE A 175 -23.64 -5.77 -9.70
CA PHE A 175 -22.86 -5.34 -10.84
C PHE A 175 -23.31 -6.08 -12.11
N LYS A 176 -24.11 -5.40 -12.94
CA LYS A 176 -24.45 -5.89 -14.28
C LYS A 176 -23.36 -5.48 -15.25
N SER A 177 -22.70 -6.45 -15.83
CA SER A 177 -21.49 -6.23 -16.61
C SER A 177 -21.64 -6.59 -18.06
N ASN A 178 -20.86 -5.91 -18.91
CA ASN A 178 -20.54 -6.33 -20.25
C ASN A 178 -19.51 -7.47 -20.22
N LYS A 179 -19.13 -7.97 -21.39
CA LYS A 179 -18.06 -8.97 -21.51
C LYS A 179 -16.70 -8.33 -21.23
N TYR A 180 -15.86 -9.01 -20.45
CA TYR A 180 -14.46 -8.68 -20.20
C TYR A 180 -13.56 -9.77 -20.76
N ASP A 181 -12.35 -9.40 -21.17
CA ASP A 181 -11.33 -10.35 -21.60
C ASP A 181 -10.73 -11.10 -20.41
N LEU A 182 -10.68 -10.43 -19.25
CA LEU A 182 -10.13 -10.98 -18.00
C LEU A 182 -10.85 -10.41 -16.80
N ILE A 183 -11.10 -11.25 -15.81
CA ILE A 183 -11.65 -10.86 -14.52
C ILE A 183 -10.64 -11.25 -13.44
N LEU A 184 -10.33 -10.30 -12.57
CA LEU A 184 -9.41 -10.45 -11.46
C LEU A 184 -10.15 -10.23 -10.14
N SER A 185 -9.78 -10.98 -9.12
CA SER A 185 -10.24 -10.76 -7.76
C SER A 185 -9.22 -11.28 -6.75
N ASN A 186 -8.97 -10.49 -5.71
CA ASN A 186 -8.24 -10.92 -4.52
C ASN A 186 -9.10 -10.60 -3.29
N PRO A 187 -10.14 -11.41 -3.02
CA PRO A 187 -11.07 -11.15 -1.92
C PRO A 187 -10.38 -11.29 -0.56
N PRO A 188 -10.88 -10.61 0.48
CA PRO A 188 -10.38 -10.81 1.83
C PRO A 188 -10.64 -12.25 2.27
N TYR A 189 -9.61 -12.93 2.78
CA TYR A 189 -9.76 -14.24 3.40
C TYR A 189 -10.42 -14.05 4.77
N ILE A 190 -11.73 -14.23 4.85
CA ILE A 190 -12.43 -14.30 6.13
C ILE A 190 -12.15 -15.72 6.65
N LYS A 191 -11.52 -15.81 7.83
CA LYS A 191 -11.66 -17.04 8.60
C LYS A 191 -13.14 -17.20 8.88
N GLU A 192 -13.74 -18.30 8.48
CA GLU A 192 -15.04 -18.72 8.99
C GLU A 192 -14.95 -18.68 10.51
N ILE A 193 -15.59 -17.69 11.12
CA ILE A 193 -15.94 -17.77 12.53
C ILE A 193 -17.05 -18.80 12.51
N ALA A 194 -16.73 -20.02 12.96
CA ALA A 194 -17.73 -21.03 13.20
C ALA A 194 -18.85 -20.37 14.01
N LEU A 195 -20.03 -20.22 13.39
CA LEU A 195 -21.25 -19.89 14.06
C LEU A 195 -21.61 -21.10 14.90
N SER A 196 -21.13 -21.10 16.15
CA SER A 196 -21.58 -22.02 17.21
C SER A 196 -22.78 -21.42 17.89
#